data_d755f6b0c97799ff435075cf1bfb2796
#
_entry.id   d755f6b0c97799ff435075cf1bfb2796
#
_cell.length_a   1.000
_cell.length_b   1.000
_cell.length_c   1.000
_cell.angle_alpha   90.00
_cell.angle_beta   90.00
_cell.angle_gamma   90.00
#
_symmetry.space_group_name_H-M   'P 1'
#
loop_
_entity.id
_entity.type
_entity.pdbx_description
1 polymer ?
#
loop_
_entity_poly.entity_id
_entity_poly.type
_entity_poly.pdbx_seq_one_letter_code
_entity_poly.pdbx_strand_id
1 'polypeptide(L)'
;MNHRQLARLCTLENIASTQNLFFAAAKARLGKSRRPDVEEWWLRRETEIARLHEELLSGAYQPGGYRFFEIHDPKRRMIAAAPFGDRVAHHALCNLMAPVLERRFIARSFSCQVGKGTTAARECCRQLTNRYRYVLKCDVRKFFPNIDHKILFAKLSEFIGCPGALGLIQKIIDSYRTGLEIPAPLFAGDDLLEAGQRPRGLPIGNLTSQLWGNFYLDTMDHWVAEIQRHGAYLRYTDDFLLFGDDKPRLWELHAGIVRQLAGLRLKLAEPKSRLLATHEGVPFCGFRFQPGLAPRILGATKRRFERRRSEWFKRGDMKRLTATVFAWYQFSREGNSQGLRRAYARHPLEARLKRRQRKTSRVLRGASWNNNNADNLLSSNRNNNTPDNRNNNIGFRCVLVGMSSRKAYPFSEMSGGPFLPDQSQEASLTAAPTPLERGKDAARGRGR
;
A
#
# COMPACT_ATOMS: atom_id res chain seq x y z
N MET A 1 4.41 -16.91 13.70
CA MET A 1 3.60 -17.70 12.74
C MET A 1 4.30 -17.73 11.40
N ASN A 2 4.36 -18.90 10.74
CA ASN A 2 4.88 -19.02 9.38
C ASN A 2 3.78 -18.64 8.35
N HIS A 3 4.16 -18.56 7.08
CA HIS A 3 3.26 -18.20 5.98
C HIS A 3 2.02 -19.11 5.90
N ARG A 4 2.19 -20.43 6.03
CA ARG A 4 1.08 -21.40 5.97
C ARG A 4 0.11 -21.25 7.14
N GLN A 5 0.59 -20.96 8.34
CA GLN A 5 -0.25 -20.69 9.50
C GLN A 5 -1.10 -19.43 9.31
N LEU A 6 -0.51 -18.35 8.77
CA LEU A 6 -1.26 -17.12 8.47
C LEU A 6 -2.32 -17.34 7.37
N ALA A 7 -1.99 -18.12 6.34
CA ALA A 7 -2.94 -18.43 5.27
C ALA A 7 -4.18 -19.17 5.80
N ARG A 8 -4.02 -20.06 6.77
CA ARG A 8 -5.13 -20.77 7.43
C ARG A 8 -6.07 -19.86 8.22
N LEU A 9 -5.62 -18.68 8.62
CA LEU A 9 -6.46 -17.69 9.30
C LEU A 9 -7.32 -16.85 8.30
N CYS A 10 -6.98 -16.88 7.03
CA CYS A 10 -7.75 -16.17 6.00
C CYS A 10 -8.97 -16.97 5.57
N THR A 11 -9.88 -17.22 6.52
CA THR A 11 -11.16 -17.88 6.30
C THR A 11 -12.28 -16.85 6.18
N LEU A 12 -13.41 -17.25 5.60
CA LEU A 12 -14.57 -16.37 5.46
C LEU A 12 -15.13 -15.95 6.82
N GLU A 13 -15.16 -16.88 7.79
CA GLU A 13 -15.63 -16.65 9.15
C GLU A 13 -14.80 -15.58 9.84
N ASN A 14 -13.47 -15.68 9.73
CA ASN A 14 -12.56 -14.67 10.30
C ASN A 14 -12.68 -13.32 9.58
N ILE A 15 -12.83 -13.32 8.25
CA ILE A 15 -13.04 -12.10 7.47
C ILE A 15 -14.33 -11.42 7.89
N ALA A 16 -15.42 -12.18 7.98
CA ALA A 16 -16.76 -11.71 8.31
C ALA A 16 -16.97 -11.46 9.81
N SER A 17 -16.05 -11.88 10.69
CA SER A 17 -16.24 -11.71 12.13
C SER A 17 -16.56 -10.24 12.47
N THR A 18 -17.53 -10.03 13.36
CA THR A 18 -17.96 -8.68 13.76
C THR A 18 -16.81 -7.83 14.28
N GLN A 19 -15.89 -8.43 15.05
CA GLN A 19 -14.69 -7.75 15.52
C GLN A 19 -13.83 -7.24 14.36
N ASN A 20 -13.56 -8.08 13.35
CA ASN A 20 -12.78 -7.67 12.17
C ASN A 20 -13.52 -6.62 11.35
N LEU A 21 -14.84 -6.71 11.21
CA LEU A 21 -15.66 -5.72 10.50
C LEU A 21 -15.66 -4.35 11.19
N PHE A 22 -15.77 -4.30 12.52
CA PHE A 22 -15.62 -3.05 13.27
C PHE A 22 -14.23 -2.43 13.08
N PHE A 23 -13.19 -3.24 13.17
CA PHE A 23 -11.82 -2.78 12.93
C PHE A 23 -11.63 -2.29 11.48
N ALA A 24 -12.16 -3.02 10.52
CA ALA A 24 -12.15 -2.64 9.11
C ALA A 24 -12.90 -1.33 8.85
N ALA A 25 -14.06 -1.14 9.47
CA ALA A 25 -14.85 0.09 9.36
C ALA A 25 -14.08 1.30 9.93
N ALA A 26 -13.45 1.13 11.10
CA ALA A 26 -12.61 2.17 11.69
C ALA A 26 -11.45 2.56 10.75
N LYS A 27 -10.75 1.57 10.17
CA LYS A 27 -9.70 1.81 9.17
C LYS A 27 -10.23 2.50 7.90
N ALA A 28 -11.34 2.02 7.34
CA ALA A 28 -11.95 2.58 6.13
C ALA A 28 -12.38 4.05 6.32
N ARG A 29 -12.78 4.42 7.54
CA ARG A 29 -13.20 5.78 7.91
C ARG A 29 -12.03 6.76 8.05
N LEU A 30 -10.82 6.30 8.29
CA LEU A 30 -9.66 7.16 8.52
C LEU A 30 -9.48 8.22 7.42
N GLY A 31 -9.40 9.48 7.83
CA GLY A 31 -9.28 10.63 6.95
C GLY A 31 -10.50 10.89 6.05
N LYS A 32 -11.63 10.20 6.25
CA LYS A 32 -12.87 10.35 5.44
C LYS A 32 -14.10 10.60 6.30
N SER A 33 -13.95 10.78 7.62
CA SER A 33 -15.04 10.89 8.60
C SER A 33 -16.05 12.00 8.34
N ARG A 34 -15.65 13.04 7.59
CA ARG A 34 -16.52 14.20 7.27
C ARG A 34 -17.22 14.06 5.91
N ARG A 35 -17.17 12.91 5.29
CA ARG A 35 -17.89 12.67 4.03
C ARG A 35 -19.30 12.22 4.37
N PRO A 36 -20.35 12.77 3.73
CA PRO A 36 -21.73 12.42 4.05
C PRO A 36 -21.99 10.92 3.96
N ASP A 37 -21.50 10.26 2.90
CA ASP A 37 -21.62 8.82 2.69
C ASP A 37 -20.99 7.98 3.82
N VAL A 38 -19.89 8.47 4.41
CA VAL A 38 -19.18 7.80 5.50
C VAL A 38 -19.83 8.10 6.84
N GLU A 39 -20.28 9.34 7.04
CA GLU A 39 -20.92 9.78 8.28
C GLU A 39 -22.27 9.07 8.46
N GLU A 40 -23.09 9.02 7.43
CA GLU A 40 -24.38 8.33 7.43
C GLU A 40 -24.20 6.82 7.74
N TRP A 41 -23.29 6.13 7.06
CA TRP A 41 -22.99 4.74 7.33
C TRP A 41 -22.50 4.54 8.77
N TRP A 42 -21.66 5.45 9.27
CA TRP A 42 -21.09 5.36 10.61
C TRP A 42 -22.13 5.52 11.72
N LEU A 43 -23.14 6.33 11.50
CA LEU A 43 -24.26 6.47 12.45
C LEU A 43 -25.05 5.16 12.60
N ARG A 44 -25.14 4.37 11.54
CA ARG A 44 -25.83 3.06 11.50
C ARG A 44 -24.86 1.87 11.56
N ARG A 45 -23.61 2.07 11.99
CA ARG A 45 -22.51 1.10 11.86
C ARG A 45 -22.83 -0.28 12.45
N GLU A 46 -23.57 -0.35 13.55
CA GLU A 46 -23.90 -1.62 14.21
C GLU A 46 -24.81 -2.45 13.32
N THR A 47 -25.87 -1.84 12.81
CA THR A 47 -26.81 -2.47 11.87
C THR A 47 -26.12 -2.83 10.53
N GLU A 48 -25.30 -1.90 10.01
CA GLU A 48 -24.56 -2.12 8.75
C GLU A 48 -23.51 -3.24 8.88
N ILE A 49 -22.87 -3.36 10.04
CA ILE A 49 -21.92 -4.43 10.31
C ILE A 49 -22.65 -5.76 10.48
N ALA A 50 -23.76 -5.80 11.20
CA ALA A 50 -24.57 -7.01 11.33
C ALA A 50 -25.04 -7.50 9.96
N ARG A 51 -25.58 -6.60 9.13
CA ARG A 51 -25.99 -6.91 7.75
C ARG A 51 -24.81 -7.46 6.92
N LEU A 52 -23.66 -6.77 6.96
CA LEU A 52 -22.49 -7.18 6.20
C LEU A 52 -21.93 -8.54 6.68
N HIS A 53 -21.99 -8.82 7.97
CA HIS A 53 -21.63 -10.11 8.56
C HIS A 53 -22.50 -11.25 7.97
N GLU A 54 -23.82 -11.08 8.00
CA GLU A 54 -24.77 -12.05 7.46
C GLU A 54 -24.61 -12.24 5.95
N GLU A 55 -24.50 -11.14 5.19
CA GLU A 55 -24.31 -11.20 3.75
C GLU A 55 -23.02 -11.91 3.34
N LEU A 56 -21.93 -11.71 4.09
CA LEU A 56 -20.65 -12.37 3.82
C LEU A 56 -20.73 -13.87 4.13
N LEU A 57 -21.27 -14.26 5.30
CA LEU A 57 -21.34 -15.67 5.70
C LEU A 57 -22.32 -16.48 4.85
N SER A 58 -23.47 -15.91 4.51
CA SER A 58 -24.45 -16.56 3.62
C SER A 58 -24.02 -16.59 2.15
N GLY A 59 -22.97 -15.86 1.79
CA GLY A 59 -22.55 -15.66 0.41
C GLY A 59 -23.47 -14.74 -0.40
N ALA A 60 -24.43 -14.05 0.24
CA ALA A 60 -25.32 -13.10 -0.42
C ALA A 60 -24.65 -11.76 -0.74
N TYR A 61 -23.50 -11.45 -0.11
CA TYR A 61 -22.77 -10.22 -0.38
C TYR A 61 -22.50 -10.02 -1.88
N GLN A 62 -22.86 -8.85 -2.39
CA GLN A 62 -22.55 -8.40 -3.75
C GLN A 62 -21.91 -7.01 -3.67
N PRO A 63 -20.75 -6.81 -4.32
CA PRO A 63 -20.15 -5.48 -4.41
C PRO A 63 -21.09 -4.49 -5.10
N GLY A 64 -21.23 -3.31 -4.55
CA GLY A 64 -22.02 -2.23 -5.12
C GLY A 64 -21.32 -1.54 -6.29
N GLY A 65 -22.09 -0.68 -7.00
CA GLY A 65 -21.57 0.06 -8.13
C GLY A 65 -20.50 1.10 -7.76
N TYR A 66 -19.48 1.21 -8.58
CA TYR A 66 -18.42 2.21 -8.42
C TYR A 66 -18.91 3.61 -8.82
N ARG A 67 -18.53 4.60 -8.02
CA ARG A 67 -18.62 6.00 -8.42
C ARG A 67 -17.34 6.42 -9.13
N PHE A 68 -17.43 6.78 -10.39
CA PHE A 68 -16.30 7.23 -11.20
C PHE A 68 -16.09 8.73 -11.12
N PHE A 69 -14.84 9.15 -11.01
CA PHE A 69 -14.45 10.54 -11.14
C PHE A 69 -13.00 10.67 -11.61
N GLU A 70 -12.74 11.75 -12.32
CA GLU A 70 -11.41 12.02 -12.85
C GLU A 70 -10.54 12.83 -11.90
N ILE A 71 -9.28 12.47 -11.84
CA ILE A 71 -8.23 13.30 -11.27
C ILE A 71 -7.22 13.65 -12.37
N HIS A 72 -6.75 14.89 -12.36
CA HIS A 72 -5.88 15.40 -13.42
C HIS A 72 -4.41 15.56 -13.01
N ASP A 73 -4.07 15.30 -11.73
CA ASP A 73 -2.74 15.56 -11.23
C ASP A 73 -2.20 14.34 -10.45
N PRO A 74 -0.99 13.85 -10.76
CA PRO A 74 -0.01 14.36 -11.75
C PRO A 74 -0.37 14.04 -13.21
N LYS A 75 -1.27 13.12 -13.45
CA LYS A 75 -1.77 12.69 -14.76
C LYS A 75 -3.27 12.47 -14.66
N ARG A 76 -3.95 12.61 -15.80
CA ARG A 76 -5.36 12.24 -15.93
C ARG A 76 -5.54 10.76 -15.58
N ARG A 77 -6.42 10.48 -14.60
CA ARG A 77 -6.75 9.12 -14.16
C ARG A 77 -8.21 9.03 -13.76
N MET A 78 -8.87 7.99 -14.21
CA MET A 78 -10.19 7.63 -13.72
C MET A 78 -10.04 6.90 -12.40
N ILE A 79 -10.71 7.39 -11.36
CA ILE A 79 -10.78 6.75 -10.04
C ILE A 79 -12.15 6.09 -9.92
N ALA A 80 -12.14 4.83 -9.54
CA ALA A 80 -13.34 4.08 -9.20
C ALA A 80 -13.46 3.96 -7.68
N ALA A 81 -14.40 4.69 -7.10
CA ALA A 81 -14.62 4.69 -5.66
C ALA A 81 -15.75 3.73 -5.31
N ALA A 82 -15.45 2.65 -4.63
CA ALA A 82 -16.44 1.72 -4.08
C ALA A 82 -17.32 2.40 -3.01
N PRO A 83 -18.57 1.98 -2.80
CA PRO A 83 -19.40 2.33 -1.67
C PRO A 83 -18.66 2.12 -0.34
N PHE A 84 -19.11 2.79 0.72
CA PHE A 84 -18.37 2.69 2.00
C PHE A 84 -18.45 1.29 2.61
N GLY A 85 -19.59 0.61 2.52
CA GLY A 85 -19.74 -0.78 2.97
C GLY A 85 -18.77 -1.73 2.27
N ASP A 86 -18.60 -1.60 0.94
CA ASP A 86 -17.64 -2.41 0.20
C ASP A 86 -16.20 -2.11 0.63
N ARG A 87 -15.89 -0.86 0.94
CA ARG A 87 -14.58 -0.53 1.49
C ARG A 87 -14.35 -1.21 2.84
N VAL A 88 -15.40 -1.36 3.66
CA VAL A 88 -15.31 -2.15 4.91
C VAL A 88 -15.02 -3.60 4.60
N ALA A 89 -15.73 -4.23 3.66
CA ALA A 89 -15.45 -5.60 3.22
C ALA A 89 -14.02 -5.76 2.68
N HIS A 90 -13.56 -4.82 1.84
CA HIS A 90 -12.18 -4.81 1.34
C HIS A 90 -11.14 -4.70 2.46
N HIS A 91 -11.39 -3.86 3.48
CA HIS A 91 -10.51 -3.75 4.63
C HIS A 91 -10.54 -5.02 5.47
N ALA A 92 -11.71 -5.63 5.67
CA ALA A 92 -11.85 -6.86 6.43
C ALA A 92 -11.07 -8.02 5.78
N LEU A 93 -11.19 -8.18 4.47
CA LEU A 93 -10.39 -9.14 3.69
C LEU A 93 -8.89 -8.84 3.80
N CYS A 94 -8.48 -7.58 3.59
CA CYS A 94 -7.08 -7.21 3.63
C CYS A 94 -6.44 -7.30 5.02
N ASN A 95 -7.20 -7.15 6.10
CA ASN A 95 -6.69 -7.33 7.45
C ASN A 95 -6.06 -8.72 7.66
N LEU A 96 -6.66 -9.74 7.04
CA LEU A 96 -6.19 -11.12 7.15
C LEU A 96 -5.24 -11.52 6.02
N MET A 97 -5.50 -11.05 4.81
CA MET A 97 -4.72 -11.43 3.64
C MET A 97 -3.39 -10.68 3.52
N ALA A 98 -3.34 -9.39 3.87
CA ALA A 98 -2.12 -8.60 3.73
C ALA A 98 -0.93 -9.18 4.50
N PRO A 99 -1.06 -9.62 5.78
CA PRO A 99 0.06 -10.24 6.50
C PRO A 99 0.59 -11.51 5.83
N VAL A 100 -0.26 -12.26 5.09
CA VAL A 100 0.15 -13.44 4.33
C VAL A 100 0.98 -13.05 3.12
N LEU A 101 0.46 -12.12 2.31
CA LEU A 101 1.08 -11.73 1.05
C LEU A 101 2.34 -10.87 1.25
N GLU A 102 2.33 -9.95 2.22
CA GLU A 102 3.47 -9.07 2.48
C GLU A 102 4.75 -9.80 2.90
N ARG A 103 4.62 -10.96 3.54
CA ARG A 103 5.78 -11.81 3.89
C ARG A 103 6.46 -12.46 2.69
N ARG A 104 5.76 -12.57 1.58
CA ARG A 104 6.34 -13.06 0.33
C ARG A 104 7.12 -11.99 -0.40
N PHE A 105 6.70 -10.73 -0.28
CA PHE A 105 7.29 -9.68 -1.08
C PHE A 105 8.77 -9.51 -0.77
N ILE A 106 9.57 -9.38 -1.81
CA ILE A 106 11.00 -9.12 -1.67
C ILE A 106 11.25 -7.87 -0.80
N ALA A 107 12.39 -7.83 -0.14
CA ALA A 107 12.76 -6.71 0.75
C ALA A 107 12.69 -5.35 0.05
N ARG A 108 13.02 -5.28 -1.24
CA ARG A 108 13.09 -4.06 -2.04
C ARG A 108 11.85 -3.77 -2.90
N SER A 109 10.72 -4.36 -2.58
CA SER A 109 9.39 -3.91 -3.01
C SER A 109 8.83 -2.96 -1.95
N PHE A 110 8.52 -1.70 -2.31
CA PHE A 110 8.30 -0.63 -1.32
C PHE A 110 6.88 -0.07 -1.28
N SER A 111 6.06 -0.33 -2.29
CA SER A 111 4.72 0.25 -2.35
C SER A 111 3.74 -0.49 -1.46
N CYS A 112 2.89 0.26 -0.75
CA CYS A 112 1.72 -0.26 -0.04
C CYS A 112 2.01 -1.41 0.93
N GLN A 113 3.13 -1.35 1.64
CA GLN A 113 3.55 -2.30 2.66
C GLN A 113 3.84 -1.60 3.97
N VAL A 114 3.57 -2.28 5.09
CA VAL A 114 3.85 -1.75 6.43
C VAL A 114 5.35 -1.49 6.61
N GLY A 115 5.70 -0.35 7.21
CA GLY A 115 7.10 0.05 7.45
C GLY A 115 7.90 0.45 6.21
N LYS A 116 7.30 0.42 5.01
CA LYS A 116 7.91 0.82 3.74
C LYS A 116 7.30 2.14 3.20
N GLY A 117 7.34 2.38 1.93
CA GLY A 117 6.78 3.58 1.31
C GLY A 117 7.81 4.38 0.52
N THR A 118 7.44 5.59 0.11
CA THR A 118 8.28 6.41 -0.78
C THR A 118 9.61 6.81 -0.15
N THR A 119 9.65 7.04 1.16
CA THR A 119 10.88 7.43 1.88
C THR A 119 11.90 6.29 1.89
N ALA A 120 11.46 5.07 2.24
CA ALA A 120 12.32 3.90 2.22
C ALA A 120 12.79 3.57 0.80
N ALA A 121 11.89 3.70 -0.21
CA ALA A 121 12.24 3.51 -1.61
C ALA A 121 13.30 4.52 -2.10
N ARG A 122 13.17 5.79 -1.71
CA ARG A 122 14.14 6.85 -2.04
C ARG A 122 15.49 6.60 -1.39
N GLU A 123 15.49 6.20 -0.13
CA GLU A 123 16.74 5.89 0.58
C GLU A 123 17.45 4.70 -0.07
N CYS A 124 16.73 3.63 -0.42
CA CYS A 124 17.28 2.51 -1.17
C CYS A 124 17.82 2.97 -2.54
N CYS A 125 17.06 3.80 -3.26
CA CYS A 125 17.52 4.38 -4.53
C CYS A 125 18.80 5.19 -4.36
N ARG A 126 18.92 6.00 -3.31
CA ARG A 126 20.12 6.78 -3.00
C ARG A 126 21.33 5.86 -2.77
N GLN A 127 21.16 4.82 -1.96
CA GLN A 127 22.24 3.86 -1.67
C GLN A 127 22.71 3.15 -2.94
N LEU A 128 21.78 2.67 -3.78
CA LEU A 128 22.13 2.00 -5.03
C LEU A 128 22.76 2.97 -6.05
N THR A 129 22.29 4.22 -6.11
CA THR A 129 22.88 5.26 -6.97
C THR A 129 24.33 5.56 -6.59
N ASN A 130 24.68 5.52 -5.30
CA ASN A 130 26.04 5.72 -4.85
C ASN A 130 26.97 4.53 -5.17
N ARG A 131 26.39 3.33 -5.35
CA ARG A 131 27.16 2.09 -5.50
C ARG A 131 27.41 1.69 -6.95
N TYR A 132 26.49 1.99 -7.87
CA TYR A 132 26.51 1.49 -9.25
C TYR A 132 26.62 2.63 -10.27
N ARG A 133 27.26 2.34 -11.39
CA ARG A 133 27.49 3.32 -12.48
C ARG A 133 26.27 3.51 -13.37
N TYR A 134 25.42 2.49 -13.52
CA TYR A 134 24.28 2.52 -14.43
C TYR A 134 23.00 2.11 -13.70
N VAL A 135 21.88 2.58 -14.24
CA VAL A 135 20.55 2.16 -13.84
C VAL A 135 19.65 2.03 -15.05
N LEU A 136 18.97 0.90 -15.17
CA LEU A 136 17.90 0.69 -16.12
C LEU A 136 16.57 0.98 -15.39
N LYS A 137 15.90 2.03 -15.81
CA LYS A 137 14.59 2.41 -15.30
C LYS A 137 13.52 1.87 -16.22
N CYS A 138 12.50 1.21 -15.64
CA CYS A 138 11.37 0.62 -16.34
C CYS A 138 10.04 0.99 -15.67
N ASP A 139 8.96 0.92 -16.44
CA ASP A 139 7.59 1.19 -16.01
C ASP A 139 6.65 0.23 -16.73
N VAL A 140 5.67 -0.36 -16.05
CA VAL A 140 4.68 -1.24 -16.67
C VAL A 140 3.59 -0.42 -17.34
N ARG A 141 3.29 -0.72 -18.61
CA ARG A 141 2.30 0.01 -19.40
C ARG A 141 0.88 -0.23 -18.86
N LYS A 142 0.21 0.86 -18.43
CA LYS A 142 -1.18 0.80 -17.95
C LYS A 142 -1.41 -0.37 -16.97
N PHE A 143 -0.59 -0.46 -15.94
CA PHE A 143 -0.51 -1.62 -15.05
C PHE A 143 -1.87 -2.06 -14.51
N PHE A 144 -2.54 -1.24 -13.68
CA PHE A 144 -3.83 -1.60 -13.09
C PHE A 144 -4.92 -1.94 -14.12
N PRO A 145 -5.06 -1.20 -15.22
CA PRO A 145 -6.01 -1.57 -16.28
C PRO A 145 -5.75 -2.90 -16.97
N ASN A 146 -4.54 -3.42 -16.92
CA ASN A 146 -4.16 -4.62 -17.66
C ASN A 146 -3.96 -5.87 -16.78
N ILE A 147 -4.18 -5.79 -15.47
CA ILE A 147 -4.12 -6.97 -14.59
C ILE A 147 -5.20 -7.96 -15.04
N ASP A 148 -4.79 -9.16 -15.45
CA ASP A 148 -5.67 -10.22 -15.90
C ASP A 148 -6.35 -10.88 -14.70
N HIS A 149 -7.68 -11.00 -14.76
CA HIS A 149 -8.48 -11.53 -13.63
C HIS A 149 -8.22 -13.02 -13.39
N LYS A 150 -8.09 -13.82 -14.46
CA LYS A 150 -7.86 -15.25 -14.35
C LYS A 150 -6.50 -15.54 -13.72
N ILE A 151 -5.46 -14.85 -14.19
CA ILE A 151 -4.10 -14.98 -13.64
C ILE A 151 -4.07 -14.52 -12.18
N LEU A 152 -4.69 -13.37 -11.87
CA LEU A 152 -4.74 -12.86 -10.50
C LEU A 152 -5.42 -13.86 -9.57
N PHE A 153 -6.60 -14.36 -9.95
CA PHE A 153 -7.36 -15.31 -9.15
C PHE A 153 -6.59 -16.62 -8.95
N ALA A 154 -6.01 -17.17 -10.02
CA ALA A 154 -5.19 -18.39 -9.94
C ALA A 154 -4.03 -18.22 -8.95
N LYS A 155 -3.31 -17.09 -9.03
CA LYS A 155 -2.22 -16.78 -8.08
C LYS A 155 -2.71 -16.67 -6.64
N LEU A 156 -3.87 -16.06 -6.40
CA LEU A 156 -4.42 -15.91 -5.05
C LEU A 156 -4.89 -17.25 -4.49
N SER A 157 -5.48 -18.12 -5.31
CA SER A 157 -5.97 -19.45 -4.90
C SER A 157 -4.85 -20.42 -4.49
N GLU A 158 -3.60 -20.19 -4.93
CA GLU A 158 -2.44 -20.95 -4.45
C GLU A 158 -2.15 -20.72 -2.97
N PHE A 159 -2.59 -19.58 -2.42
CA PHE A 159 -2.27 -19.17 -1.05
C PHE A 159 -3.48 -19.15 -0.12
N ILE A 160 -4.67 -18.95 -0.67
CA ILE A 160 -5.91 -18.88 0.10
C ILE A 160 -6.68 -20.19 -0.14
N GLY A 161 -6.69 -21.05 0.86
CA GLY A 161 -7.33 -22.37 0.77
C GLY A 161 -8.81 -22.40 1.14
N CYS A 162 -9.37 -21.30 1.67
CA CYS A 162 -10.78 -21.26 2.08
C CYS A 162 -11.71 -20.94 0.90
N PRO A 163 -12.62 -21.84 0.49
CA PRO A 163 -13.51 -21.59 -0.65
C PRO A 163 -14.40 -20.37 -0.49
N GLY A 164 -14.91 -20.10 0.72
CA GLY A 164 -15.72 -18.90 1.00
C GLY A 164 -14.92 -17.60 0.83
N ALA A 165 -13.67 -17.57 1.30
CA ALA A 165 -12.79 -16.42 1.09
C ALA A 165 -12.45 -16.24 -0.39
N LEU A 166 -12.22 -17.32 -1.13
CA LEU A 166 -12.01 -17.28 -2.58
C LEU A 166 -13.25 -16.79 -3.33
N GLY A 167 -14.45 -17.21 -2.91
CA GLY A 167 -15.71 -16.70 -3.46
C GLY A 167 -15.86 -15.19 -3.29
N LEU A 168 -15.50 -14.65 -2.12
CA LEU A 168 -15.49 -13.22 -1.87
C LEU A 168 -14.44 -12.49 -2.75
N ILE A 169 -13.24 -13.04 -2.86
CA ILE A 169 -12.16 -12.51 -3.71
C ILE A 169 -12.63 -12.43 -5.17
N GLN A 170 -13.26 -13.52 -5.68
CA GLN A 170 -13.77 -13.57 -7.05
C GLN A 170 -14.84 -12.49 -7.29
N LYS A 171 -15.81 -12.33 -6.37
CA LYS A 171 -16.83 -11.28 -6.46
C LYS A 171 -16.22 -9.87 -6.52
N ILE A 172 -15.20 -9.62 -5.70
CA ILE A 172 -14.51 -8.32 -5.70
C ILE A 172 -13.73 -8.10 -7.01
N ILE A 173 -13.07 -9.14 -7.55
CA ILE A 173 -12.35 -9.05 -8.84
C ILE A 173 -13.37 -8.77 -9.96
N ASP A 174 -14.47 -9.49 -10.02
CA ASP A 174 -15.47 -9.40 -11.08
C ASP A 174 -16.29 -8.10 -11.02
N SER A 175 -16.30 -7.42 -9.88
CA SER A 175 -17.03 -6.15 -9.70
C SER A 175 -16.51 -5.01 -10.57
N TYR A 176 -15.33 -5.14 -11.17
CA TYR A 176 -14.73 -4.11 -12.01
C TYR A 176 -14.06 -4.73 -13.23
N ARG A 177 -14.26 -4.12 -14.38
CA ARG A 177 -13.54 -4.45 -15.63
C ARG A 177 -13.08 -3.18 -16.33
N THR A 178 -11.89 -3.25 -16.91
CA THR A 178 -11.41 -2.18 -17.79
C THR A 178 -12.22 -2.19 -19.09
N GLY A 179 -12.76 -1.06 -19.45
CA GLY A 179 -13.55 -0.91 -20.69
C GLY A 179 -12.70 -0.98 -21.95
N LEU A 180 -13.39 -1.02 -23.09
CA LEU A 180 -12.78 -1.13 -24.42
C LEU A 180 -12.00 0.12 -24.83
N GLU A 181 -12.23 1.25 -24.18
CA GLU A 181 -11.48 2.50 -24.39
C GLU A 181 -9.98 2.37 -24.07
N ILE A 182 -9.62 1.35 -23.31
CA ILE A 182 -8.23 0.98 -23.06
C ILE A 182 -7.93 -0.32 -23.82
N PRO A 183 -7.24 -0.26 -24.96
CA PRO A 183 -6.91 -1.47 -25.72
C PRO A 183 -6.15 -2.50 -24.89
N ALA A 184 -6.56 -3.76 -24.99
CA ALA A 184 -5.84 -4.87 -24.37
C ALA A 184 -4.46 -5.04 -24.99
N PRO A 185 -3.43 -5.41 -24.21
CA PRO A 185 -2.16 -5.80 -24.79
C PRO A 185 -2.32 -7.15 -25.53
N LEU A 186 -1.81 -7.21 -26.75
CA LEU A 186 -1.77 -8.43 -27.57
C LEU A 186 -0.43 -9.14 -27.38
N PHE A 187 -0.45 -10.45 -27.36
CA PHE A 187 0.72 -11.33 -27.26
C PHE A 187 0.72 -12.33 -28.40
N ALA A 188 1.86 -12.94 -28.69
CA ALA A 188 1.95 -13.96 -29.71
C ALA A 188 0.98 -15.11 -29.40
N GLY A 189 0.17 -15.50 -30.39
CA GLY A 189 -0.85 -16.53 -30.25
C GLY A 189 -2.20 -16.08 -29.69
N ASP A 190 -2.36 -14.77 -29.37
CA ASP A 190 -3.67 -14.24 -28.97
C ASP A 190 -4.59 -14.11 -30.19
N ASP A 191 -5.83 -14.55 -30.06
CA ASP A 191 -6.92 -14.12 -30.91
C ASP A 191 -7.29 -12.67 -30.55
N LEU A 192 -7.51 -11.84 -31.57
CA LEU A 192 -7.82 -10.40 -31.38
C LEU A 192 -9.15 -10.21 -30.64
N LEU A 193 -10.15 -11.05 -30.92
CA LEU A 193 -11.46 -10.96 -30.30
C LEU A 193 -11.40 -11.42 -28.83
N GLU A 194 -10.77 -12.57 -28.58
CA GLU A 194 -10.54 -13.07 -27.21
C GLU A 194 -9.74 -12.10 -26.36
N ALA A 195 -8.67 -11.53 -26.92
CA ALA A 195 -7.85 -10.55 -26.21
C ALA A 195 -8.68 -9.31 -25.79
N GLY A 196 -9.59 -8.85 -26.65
CA GLY A 196 -10.50 -7.73 -26.38
C GLY A 196 -11.52 -8.02 -25.29
N GLN A 197 -12.02 -9.24 -25.23
CA GLN A 197 -13.07 -9.68 -24.30
C GLN A 197 -12.51 -10.17 -22.95
N ARG A 198 -11.22 -10.41 -22.85
CA ARG A 198 -10.58 -10.95 -21.65
C ARG A 198 -10.85 -10.08 -20.42
N PRO A 199 -11.42 -10.68 -19.33
CA PRO A 199 -11.65 -9.96 -18.09
C PRO A 199 -10.32 -9.46 -17.50
N ARG A 200 -10.18 -8.15 -17.34
CA ARG A 200 -8.98 -7.50 -16.86
C ARG A 200 -9.26 -6.18 -16.17
N GLY A 201 -8.33 -5.75 -15.38
CA GLY A 201 -8.32 -4.46 -14.73
C GLY A 201 -8.67 -4.50 -13.26
N LEU A 202 -8.02 -3.64 -12.50
CA LEU A 202 -8.36 -3.38 -11.11
C LEU A 202 -8.67 -1.90 -10.92
N PRO A 203 -9.69 -1.57 -10.10
CA PRO A 203 -10.09 -0.18 -9.88
C PRO A 203 -9.01 0.59 -9.14
N ILE A 204 -8.64 1.76 -9.68
CA ILE A 204 -7.72 2.66 -8.99
C ILE A 204 -8.49 3.34 -7.88
N GLY A 205 -8.13 3.04 -6.63
CA GLY A 205 -8.76 3.61 -5.44
C GLY A 205 -9.10 2.61 -4.34
N ASN A 206 -9.09 1.32 -4.65
CA ASN A 206 -9.37 0.27 -3.68
C ASN A 206 -8.10 -0.26 -2.99
N LEU A 207 -8.25 -0.68 -1.74
CA LEU A 207 -7.18 -1.28 -0.94
C LEU A 207 -6.72 -2.61 -1.55
N THR A 208 -7.70 -3.46 -1.89
CA THR A 208 -7.45 -4.75 -2.54
C THR A 208 -6.62 -4.60 -3.81
N SER A 209 -6.93 -3.61 -4.66
CA SER A 209 -6.20 -3.38 -5.90
C SER A 209 -4.71 -3.12 -5.68
N GLN A 210 -4.36 -2.43 -4.61
CA GLN A 210 -2.96 -2.12 -4.31
C GLN A 210 -2.20 -3.34 -3.79
N LEU A 211 -2.81 -4.11 -2.90
CA LEU A 211 -2.25 -5.34 -2.38
C LEU A 211 -2.08 -6.38 -3.50
N TRP A 212 -3.14 -6.59 -4.28
CA TRP A 212 -3.16 -7.53 -5.39
C TRP A 212 -2.23 -7.12 -6.53
N GLY A 213 -2.11 -5.82 -6.81
CA GLY A 213 -1.14 -5.33 -7.78
C GLY A 213 0.31 -5.64 -7.39
N ASN A 214 0.68 -5.47 -6.11
CA ASN A 214 1.99 -5.89 -5.64
C ASN A 214 2.20 -7.40 -5.75
N PHE A 215 1.19 -8.17 -5.37
CA PHE A 215 1.24 -9.64 -5.44
C PHE A 215 1.27 -10.15 -6.89
N TYR A 216 0.61 -9.46 -7.81
CA TYR A 216 0.61 -9.83 -9.22
C TYR A 216 2.02 -9.81 -9.83
N LEU A 217 2.86 -8.84 -9.45
CA LEU A 217 4.24 -8.71 -9.90
C LEU A 217 5.26 -9.51 -9.05
N ASP A 218 4.83 -10.14 -7.99
CA ASP A 218 5.68 -10.85 -7.04
C ASP A 218 6.56 -11.94 -7.71
N THR A 219 6.01 -12.69 -8.66
CA THR A 219 6.77 -13.70 -9.41
C THR A 219 7.91 -13.09 -10.23
N MET A 220 7.68 -11.92 -10.83
CA MET A 220 8.74 -11.19 -11.53
C MET A 220 9.79 -10.68 -10.55
N ASP A 221 9.38 -10.19 -9.38
CA ASP A 221 10.29 -9.71 -8.33
C ASP A 221 11.23 -10.84 -7.87
N HIS A 222 10.69 -12.02 -7.58
CA HIS A 222 11.47 -13.20 -7.19
C HIS A 222 12.36 -13.69 -8.34
N TRP A 223 11.87 -13.66 -9.58
CA TRP A 223 12.69 -14.01 -10.74
C TRP A 223 13.93 -13.10 -10.83
N VAL A 224 13.77 -11.78 -10.68
CA VAL A 224 14.90 -10.84 -10.71
C VAL A 224 15.82 -11.03 -9.50
N ALA A 225 15.27 -11.08 -8.29
CA ALA A 225 16.05 -11.05 -7.07
C ALA A 225 16.72 -12.38 -6.74
N GLU A 226 16.03 -13.50 -6.96
CA GLU A 226 16.44 -14.83 -6.50
C GLU A 226 16.96 -15.70 -7.66
N ILE A 227 16.22 -15.80 -8.77
CA ILE A 227 16.63 -16.64 -9.92
C ILE A 227 17.79 -15.98 -10.65
N GLN A 228 17.66 -14.71 -11.01
CA GLN A 228 18.74 -13.95 -11.65
C GLN A 228 19.79 -13.45 -10.66
N ARG A 229 19.52 -13.58 -9.36
CA ARG A 229 20.37 -13.12 -8.24
C ARG A 229 20.79 -11.66 -8.38
N HIS A 230 19.95 -10.85 -9.02
CA HIS A 230 20.23 -9.44 -9.22
C HIS A 230 19.79 -8.62 -8.00
N GLY A 231 20.65 -8.55 -6.99
CA GLY A 231 20.36 -7.87 -5.72
C GLY A 231 20.23 -6.34 -5.81
N ALA A 232 20.59 -5.73 -6.93
CA ALA A 232 20.52 -4.28 -7.12
C ALA A 232 19.23 -3.84 -7.84
N TYR A 233 18.11 -4.44 -7.44
CA TYR A 233 16.77 -4.21 -7.96
C TYR A 233 15.89 -3.54 -6.88
N LEU A 234 15.05 -2.59 -7.27
CA LEU A 234 14.01 -2.05 -6.40
C LEU A 234 12.74 -1.74 -7.21
N ARG A 235 11.58 -1.93 -6.60
CA ARG A 235 10.28 -1.63 -7.19
C ARG A 235 9.40 -0.75 -6.30
N TYR A 236 8.73 0.20 -6.94
CA TYR A 236 7.67 1.00 -6.34
C TYR A 236 6.43 0.94 -7.22
N THR A 237 5.52 0.02 -6.93
CA THR A 237 4.34 -0.35 -7.73
C THR A 237 4.73 -0.86 -9.12
N ASP A 238 4.49 -0.05 -10.16
CA ASP A 238 4.78 -0.31 -11.57
C ASP A 238 6.11 0.32 -12.05
N ASP A 239 6.74 1.18 -11.26
CA ASP A 239 8.02 1.83 -11.54
C ASP A 239 9.16 1.05 -10.84
N PHE A 240 10.12 0.54 -11.59
CA PHE A 240 11.23 -0.21 -11.03
C PHE A 240 12.58 0.13 -11.64
N LEU A 241 13.62 -0.11 -10.88
CA LEU A 241 15.00 0.25 -11.18
C LEU A 241 15.91 -0.97 -11.00
N LEU A 242 16.77 -1.23 -12.01
CA LEU A 242 17.83 -2.21 -11.94
C LEU A 242 19.16 -1.48 -12.05
N PHE A 243 19.97 -1.57 -11.01
CA PHE A 243 21.29 -0.93 -10.97
C PHE A 243 22.38 -1.94 -11.30
N GLY A 244 23.46 -1.51 -11.93
CA GLY A 244 24.59 -2.37 -12.26
C GLY A 244 25.74 -1.60 -12.88
N ASP A 245 26.86 -2.27 -13.04
CA ASP A 245 28.07 -1.72 -13.69
C ASP A 245 28.24 -2.27 -15.11
N ASP A 246 27.49 -3.30 -15.46
CA ASP A 246 27.49 -3.95 -16.77
C ASP A 246 26.19 -3.66 -17.54
N LYS A 247 26.30 -2.89 -18.62
CA LYS A 247 25.16 -2.54 -19.48
C LYS A 247 24.56 -3.73 -20.21
N PRO A 248 25.33 -4.63 -20.84
CA PRO A 248 24.84 -5.87 -21.45
C PRO A 248 23.97 -6.67 -20.47
N ARG A 249 24.45 -6.90 -19.26
CA ARG A 249 23.71 -7.62 -18.21
C ARG A 249 22.38 -6.97 -17.86
N LEU A 250 22.33 -5.64 -17.78
CA LEU A 250 21.08 -4.91 -17.53
C LEU A 250 20.08 -5.10 -18.68
N TRP A 251 20.53 -5.17 -19.93
CA TRP A 251 19.66 -5.43 -21.07
C TRP A 251 19.21 -6.89 -21.16
N GLU A 252 20.04 -7.84 -20.75
CA GLU A 252 19.63 -9.25 -20.60
C GLU A 252 18.50 -9.40 -19.58
N LEU A 253 18.63 -8.74 -18.41
CA LEU A 253 17.60 -8.70 -17.39
C LEU A 253 16.32 -8.06 -17.93
N HIS A 254 16.44 -6.97 -18.69
CA HIS A 254 15.30 -6.33 -19.34
C HIS A 254 14.55 -7.29 -20.26
N ALA A 255 15.26 -7.99 -21.14
CA ALA A 255 14.66 -8.96 -22.04
C ALA A 255 13.98 -10.10 -21.27
N GLY A 256 14.59 -10.56 -20.17
CA GLY A 256 13.98 -11.53 -19.26
C GLY A 256 12.71 -11.01 -18.59
N ILE A 257 12.73 -9.77 -18.10
CA ILE A 257 11.56 -9.11 -17.50
C ILE A 257 10.42 -8.99 -18.52
N VAL A 258 10.72 -8.66 -19.78
CA VAL A 258 9.71 -8.63 -20.85
C VAL A 258 9.01 -9.98 -20.98
N ARG A 259 9.77 -11.11 -20.95
CA ARG A 259 9.19 -12.46 -20.96
C ARG A 259 8.35 -12.76 -19.72
N GLN A 260 8.83 -12.41 -18.51
CA GLN A 260 8.07 -12.58 -17.27
C GLN A 260 6.75 -11.81 -17.29
N LEU A 261 6.80 -10.56 -17.74
CA LEU A 261 5.60 -9.73 -17.86
C LEU A 261 4.64 -10.25 -18.93
N ALA A 262 5.14 -10.79 -20.04
CA ALA A 262 4.28 -11.42 -21.06
C ALA A 262 3.49 -12.60 -20.49
N GLY A 263 4.11 -13.44 -19.64
CA GLY A 263 3.41 -14.49 -18.89
C GLY A 263 2.32 -13.97 -17.96
N LEU A 264 2.45 -12.73 -17.48
CA LEU A 264 1.44 -12.02 -16.70
C LEU A 264 0.50 -11.16 -17.56
N ARG A 265 0.52 -11.31 -18.88
CA ARG A 265 -0.26 -10.50 -19.83
C ARG A 265 -0.03 -8.98 -19.65
N LEU A 266 1.18 -8.59 -19.30
CA LEU A 266 1.63 -7.21 -19.14
C LEU A 266 2.75 -6.87 -20.14
N LYS A 267 2.85 -5.59 -20.47
CA LYS A 267 3.94 -5.06 -21.33
C LYS A 267 4.65 -3.90 -20.61
N LEU A 268 5.93 -3.74 -20.91
CA LEU A 268 6.66 -2.54 -20.52
C LEU A 268 6.17 -1.31 -21.30
N ALA A 269 6.30 -0.15 -20.70
CA ALA A 269 6.15 1.12 -21.37
C ALA A 269 7.47 1.45 -22.07
N GLU A 270 7.69 0.91 -23.27
CA GLU A 270 8.94 1.01 -24.05
C GLU A 270 9.56 2.41 -24.06
N PRO A 271 8.81 3.50 -24.30
CA PRO A 271 9.40 4.85 -24.31
C PRO A 271 9.94 5.31 -22.95
N LYS A 272 9.62 4.57 -21.87
CA LYS A 272 10.08 4.86 -20.51
C LYS A 272 11.20 3.94 -20.02
N SER A 273 11.47 2.85 -20.74
CA SER A 273 12.62 1.98 -20.46
C SER A 273 13.89 2.70 -20.88
N ARG A 274 14.68 3.17 -19.91
CA ARG A 274 15.87 3.99 -20.15
C ARG A 274 17.04 3.53 -19.33
N LEU A 275 18.14 3.27 -20.00
CA LEU A 275 19.43 3.10 -19.36
C LEU A 275 20.07 4.47 -19.12
N LEU A 276 20.34 4.78 -17.86
CA LEU A 276 20.91 6.06 -17.42
C LEU A 276 22.25 5.82 -16.73
N ALA A 277 23.18 6.73 -16.90
CA ALA A 277 24.36 6.80 -16.04
C ALA A 277 23.98 7.46 -14.70
N THR A 278 24.36 6.86 -13.58
CA THR A 278 23.96 7.36 -12.25
C THR A 278 24.53 8.75 -11.96
N HIS A 279 25.71 9.09 -12.52
CA HIS A 279 26.30 10.42 -12.38
C HIS A 279 25.48 11.53 -13.07
N GLU A 280 24.71 11.20 -14.11
CA GLU A 280 23.79 12.15 -14.77
C GLU A 280 22.51 12.38 -13.93
N GLY A 281 22.26 11.48 -13.00
CA GLY A 281 21.17 11.55 -12.03
C GLY A 281 19.95 10.71 -12.35
N VAL A 282 19.54 9.95 -11.37
CA VAL A 282 18.42 8.99 -11.42
C VAL A 282 17.11 9.66 -10.97
N PRO A 283 16.12 9.83 -11.86
CA PRO A 283 14.82 10.39 -11.48
C PRO A 283 13.93 9.30 -10.88
N PHE A 284 13.60 9.41 -9.59
CA PHE A 284 12.75 8.45 -8.91
C PHE A 284 11.92 9.12 -7.79
N CYS A 285 10.67 8.74 -7.64
CA CYS A 285 9.74 9.21 -6.58
C CYS A 285 9.82 10.72 -6.29
N GLY A 286 9.90 11.56 -7.34
CA GLY A 286 9.86 13.03 -7.23
C GLY A 286 11.22 13.70 -7.00
N PHE A 287 12.30 12.92 -6.90
CA PHE A 287 13.67 13.42 -6.72
C PHE A 287 14.60 12.94 -7.83
N ARG A 288 15.75 13.60 -7.97
CA ARG A 288 16.90 13.17 -8.75
C ARG A 288 18.03 12.84 -7.78
N PHE A 289 18.57 11.63 -7.92
CA PHE A 289 19.67 11.10 -7.12
C PHE A 289 20.94 11.08 -7.95
N GLN A 290 22.05 11.52 -7.37
CA GLN A 290 23.38 11.51 -7.96
C GLN A 290 24.39 11.02 -6.91
N PRO A 291 25.44 10.28 -7.32
CA PRO A 291 26.46 9.79 -6.39
C PRO A 291 27.07 10.93 -5.55
N GLY A 292 27.20 10.71 -4.24
CA GLY A 292 27.82 11.67 -3.32
C GLY A 292 27.00 12.94 -3.05
N LEU A 293 25.86 13.14 -3.72
CA LEU A 293 25.09 14.37 -3.60
C LEU A 293 23.76 14.13 -2.87
N ALA A 294 23.32 15.16 -2.16
CA ALA A 294 21.98 15.16 -1.57
C ALA A 294 20.90 15.19 -2.67
N PRO A 295 19.80 14.43 -2.52
CA PRO A 295 18.75 14.35 -3.53
C PRO A 295 18.17 15.73 -3.89
N ARG A 296 17.96 15.99 -5.17
CA ARG A 296 17.34 17.22 -5.66
C ARG A 296 15.91 16.98 -6.10
N ILE A 297 15.01 17.90 -5.77
CA ILE A 297 13.61 17.84 -6.21
C ILE A 297 13.56 18.01 -7.74
N LEU A 298 12.82 17.12 -8.42
CA LEU A 298 12.62 17.20 -9.86
C LEU A 298 11.89 18.50 -10.26
N GLY A 299 12.34 19.12 -11.34
CA GLY A 299 11.72 20.35 -11.85
C GLY A 299 10.22 20.22 -12.14
N ALA A 300 9.79 19.06 -12.66
CA ALA A 300 8.38 18.77 -12.87
C ALA A 300 7.57 18.77 -11.56
N THR A 301 8.15 18.23 -10.48
CA THR A 301 7.51 18.21 -9.14
C THR A 301 7.40 19.63 -8.57
N LYS A 302 8.45 20.45 -8.75
CA LYS A 302 8.45 21.87 -8.35
C LYS A 302 7.38 22.65 -9.11
N ARG A 303 7.36 22.57 -10.46
CA ARG A 303 6.36 23.28 -11.30
C ARG A 303 4.93 22.91 -10.94
N ARG A 304 4.67 21.64 -10.63
CA ARG A 304 3.35 21.16 -10.21
C ARG A 304 2.91 21.80 -8.88
N PHE A 305 3.80 21.83 -7.90
CA PHE A 305 3.53 22.52 -6.64
C PHE A 305 3.21 23.99 -6.85
N GLU A 306 4.02 24.71 -7.63
CA GLU A 306 3.84 26.13 -7.92
C GLU A 306 2.50 26.39 -8.59
N ARG A 307 2.12 25.59 -9.61
CA ARG A 307 0.82 25.68 -10.27
C ARG A 307 -0.34 25.51 -9.29
N ARG A 308 -0.33 24.47 -8.45
CA ARG A 308 -1.40 24.23 -7.47
C ARG A 308 -1.46 25.32 -6.41
N ARG A 309 -0.33 25.75 -5.91
CA ARG A 309 -0.26 26.86 -4.96
C ARG A 309 -0.92 28.10 -5.53
N SER A 310 -0.58 28.45 -6.76
CA SER A 310 -1.14 29.60 -7.47
C SER A 310 -2.65 29.45 -7.72
N GLU A 311 -3.09 28.25 -8.09
CA GLU A 311 -4.51 27.95 -8.33
C GLU A 311 -5.35 28.13 -7.06
N TRP A 312 -4.94 27.52 -5.92
CA TRP A 312 -5.67 27.66 -4.66
C TRP A 312 -5.66 29.10 -4.12
N PHE A 313 -4.55 29.80 -4.34
CA PHE A 313 -4.45 31.22 -3.99
C PHE A 313 -5.46 32.07 -4.79
N LYS A 314 -5.51 31.89 -6.11
CA LYS A 314 -6.45 32.60 -6.99
C LYS A 314 -7.92 32.29 -6.66
N ARG A 315 -8.20 31.06 -6.24
CA ARG A 315 -9.57 30.65 -5.84
C ARG A 315 -9.96 31.07 -4.42
N GLY A 316 -9.04 31.67 -3.65
CA GLY A 316 -9.28 32.02 -2.26
C GLY A 316 -9.43 30.81 -1.33
N ASP A 317 -9.12 29.59 -1.79
CA ASP A 317 -9.24 28.37 -0.97
C ASP A 317 -8.03 28.22 -0.05
N MET A 318 -8.07 28.97 1.04
CA MET A 318 -7.00 29.02 2.04
C MET A 318 -6.77 27.67 2.71
N LYS A 319 -7.79 26.82 2.83
CA LYS A 319 -7.68 25.49 3.44
C LYS A 319 -6.86 24.56 2.56
N ARG A 320 -7.18 24.50 1.26
CA ARG A 320 -6.41 23.70 0.29
C ARG A 320 -5.02 24.27 0.07
N LEU A 321 -4.88 25.59 0.03
CA LEU A 321 -3.58 26.25 -0.07
C LEU A 321 -2.67 25.85 1.09
N THR A 322 -3.18 25.96 2.32
CA THR A 322 -2.43 25.60 3.54
C THR A 322 -2.00 24.12 3.51
N ALA A 323 -2.92 23.22 3.17
CA ALA A 323 -2.63 21.80 3.06
C ALA A 323 -1.55 21.51 2.00
N THR A 324 -1.65 22.16 0.83
CA THR A 324 -0.69 22.00 -0.27
C THR A 324 0.71 22.48 0.14
N VAL A 325 0.84 23.65 0.74
CA VAL A 325 2.11 24.21 1.19
C VAL A 325 2.74 23.36 2.28
N PHE A 326 1.94 22.89 3.21
CA PHE A 326 2.44 22.03 4.29
C PHE A 326 2.95 20.68 3.76
N ALA A 327 2.20 20.01 2.91
CA ALA A 327 2.61 18.76 2.30
C ALA A 327 3.91 18.93 1.49
N TRP A 328 4.01 20.01 0.73
CA TRP A 328 5.24 20.37 0.03
C TRP A 328 6.42 20.59 0.96
N TYR A 329 6.21 21.27 2.07
CA TYR A 329 7.25 21.50 3.05
C TYR A 329 7.80 20.19 3.63
N GLN A 330 6.92 19.25 3.99
CA GLN A 330 7.32 17.93 4.48
C GLN A 330 8.06 17.14 3.40
N PHE A 331 7.52 17.07 2.20
CA PHE A 331 8.16 16.40 1.06
C PHE A 331 9.54 16.98 0.77
N SER A 332 9.67 18.30 0.73
CA SER A 332 10.92 18.98 0.37
C SER A 332 12.05 18.81 1.38
N ARG A 333 11.73 18.39 2.63
CA ARG A 333 12.74 18.15 3.67
C ARG A 333 13.66 16.98 3.37
N GLU A 334 13.23 16.04 2.56
CA GLU A 334 14.01 14.84 2.21
C GLU A 334 15.13 15.11 1.21
N GLY A 335 15.18 16.30 0.62
CA GLY A 335 16.20 16.66 -0.36
C GLY A 335 16.91 17.96 -0.05
N ASN A 336 17.92 18.27 -0.89
CA ASN A 336 18.59 19.57 -0.86
C ASN A 336 17.65 20.68 -1.34
N SER A 337 16.84 21.17 -0.45
CA SER A 337 15.79 22.15 -0.74
C SER A 337 15.78 23.35 0.21
N GLN A 338 16.85 23.53 1.00
CA GLN A 338 16.90 24.58 2.02
C GLN A 338 16.70 25.97 1.42
N GLY A 339 17.40 26.29 0.32
CA GLY A 339 17.21 27.55 -0.39
C GLY A 339 15.79 27.73 -0.93
N LEU A 340 15.23 26.67 -1.54
CA LEU A 340 13.86 26.66 -2.04
C LEU A 340 12.84 26.86 -0.91
N ARG A 341 13.01 26.19 0.22
CA ARG A 341 12.14 26.36 1.40
C ARG A 341 12.25 27.79 1.97
N ARG A 342 13.46 28.37 1.99
CA ARG A 342 13.64 29.77 2.41
C ARG A 342 12.96 30.75 1.45
N ALA A 343 13.06 30.52 0.14
CA ALA A 343 12.39 31.35 -0.86
C ALA A 343 10.86 31.37 -0.66
N TYR A 344 10.28 30.22 -0.47
CA TYR A 344 8.83 30.13 -0.19
C TYR A 344 8.44 30.67 1.20
N ALA A 345 9.34 30.58 2.18
CA ALA A 345 9.09 31.12 3.52
C ALA A 345 9.03 32.64 3.59
N ARG A 346 9.57 33.33 2.60
CA ARG A 346 9.48 34.81 2.49
C ARG A 346 8.10 35.27 2.01
N HIS A 347 7.27 34.37 1.49
CA HIS A 347 5.92 34.71 1.10
C HIS A 347 5.05 34.96 2.34
N PRO A 348 4.26 36.05 2.44
CA PRO A 348 3.51 36.44 3.64
C PRO A 348 2.62 35.35 4.24
N LEU A 349 2.02 34.52 3.38
CA LEU A 349 1.18 33.40 3.79
C LEU A 349 1.97 32.27 4.48
N GLU A 350 3.17 31.99 4.01
CA GLU A 350 4.03 30.97 4.57
C GLU A 350 4.66 31.42 5.90
N ALA A 351 4.90 32.69 6.08
CA ALA A 351 5.30 33.26 7.37
C ALA A 351 4.18 33.08 8.42
N ARG A 352 2.91 33.25 8.05
CA ARG A 352 1.77 32.98 8.94
C ARG A 352 1.64 31.48 9.26
N LEU A 353 1.84 30.60 8.30
CA LEU A 353 1.83 29.14 8.49
C LEU A 353 2.96 28.69 9.42
N LYS A 354 4.16 29.21 9.27
CA LYS A 354 5.30 28.94 10.17
C LYS A 354 5.06 29.40 11.60
N ARG A 355 4.43 30.57 11.78
CA ARG A 355 4.05 31.08 13.12
C ARG A 355 3.01 30.18 13.78
N ARG A 356 2.05 29.67 13.01
CA ARG A 356 1.03 28.72 13.50
C ARG A 356 1.66 27.38 13.88
N GLN A 357 2.62 26.87 13.13
CA GLN A 357 3.34 25.63 13.43
C GLN A 357 4.21 25.73 14.69
N ARG A 358 4.84 26.89 14.94
CA ARG A 358 5.61 27.11 16.18
C ARG A 358 4.74 27.20 17.43
N LYS A 359 3.48 27.64 17.30
CA LYS A 359 2.52 27.68 18.41
C LYS A 359 1.86 26.32 18.67
N THR A 360 1.79 25.45 17.68
CA THR A 360 1.32 24.07 17.81
C THR A 360 2.52 23.18 17.58
N SER A 361 3.17 22.71 18.64
CA SER A 361 4.27 21.72 18.58
C SER A 361 3.79 20.35 18.08
N ARG A 362 2.78 20.32 17.22
CA ARG A 362 2.14 19.10 16.72
C ARG A 362 2.41 18.88 15.26
N VAL A 363 2.94 17.74 15.01
CA VAL A 363 3.22 17.20 13.70
C VAL A 363 1.92 16.91 12.97
N LEU A 364 1.79 17.30 11.71
CA LEU A 364 0.79 16.74 10.82
C LEU A 364 1.00 15.24 10.73
N ARG A 365 -0.03 14.53 11.06
CA ARG A 365 -0.05 13.09 11.05
C ARG A 365 -0.86 12.66 9.84
N GLY A 366 -0.24 11.95 8.95
CA GLY A 366 -0.91 11.28 7.86
C GLY A 366 -0.68 9.78 8.02
N ALA A 367 -1.75 9.04 8.02
CA ALA A 367 -1.67 7.61 7.85
C ALA A 367 -2.11 7.28 6.43
N SER A 368 -1.33 6.48 5.72
CA SER A 368 -1.81 5.81 4.53
C SER A 368 -2.93 4.88 4.97
N TRP A 369 -4.02 4.82 4.23
CA TRP A 369 -5.11 3.87 4.48
C TRP A 369 -4.67 2.40 4.31
N ASN A 370 -3.44 2.18 3.81
CA ASN A 370 -2.76 0.89 3.76
C ASN A 370 -1.98 0.53 5.04
N ASN A 371 -1.86 1.42 6.00
CA ASN A 371 -1.16 1.11 7.22
C ASN A 371 -2.04 0.23 8.10
N ASN A 372 -1.64 -1.03 8.20
CA ASN A 372 -2.30 -2.02 9.05
C ASN A 372 -1.76 -2.05 10.48
N ASN A 373 -0.71 -1.28 10.77
CA ASN A 373 -0.15 -1.17 12.11
C ASN A 373 -0.69 0.09 12.79
N ALA A 374 -1.23 -0.07 14.00
CA ALA A 374 -1.73 1.03 14.82
C ALA A 374 -0.67 2.10 15.07
N ASP A 375 0.61 1.70 15.19
CA ASP A 375 1.74 2.62 15.38
C ASP A 375 2.00 3.50 14.14
N ASN A 376 1.66 3.02 12.95
CA ASN A 376 1.73 3.81 11.73
C ASN A 376 0.58 4.82 11.59
N LEU A 377 -0.45 4.69 12.41
CA LEU A 377 -1.53 5.66 12.56
C LEU A 377 -1.17 6.73 13.58
N LEU A 378 -0.16 6.48 14.41
CA LEU A 378 0.37 7.41 15.37
C LEU A 378 1.37 8.37 14.70
N SER A 379 1.62 9.45 15.35
CA SER A 379 2.35 10.61 14.87
C SER A 379 3.82 10.41 14.55
N SER A 380 4.42 9.36 15.05
CA SER A 380 5.85 9.10 14.89
C SER A 380 6.19 8.58 13.50
N ASN A 381 5.27 7.90 12.84
CA ASN A 381 5.47 7.40 11.49
C ASN A 381 5.00 8.43 10.46
N ARG A 382 5.94 9.22 9.99
CA ARG A 382 5.75 10.16 8.89
C ARG A 382 5.74 9.40 7.58
N ASN A 383 4.56 9.12 7.06
CA ASN A 383 4.45 8.78 5.65
C ASN A 383 4.58 10.09 4.85
N ASN A 384 5.68 10.25 4.14
CA ASN A 384 6.01 11.46 3.38
C ASN A 384 5.26 11.58 2.05
N ASN A 385 4.15 10.89 1.91
CA ASN A 385 3.27 11.07 0.76
C ASN A 385 2.60 12.45 0.85
N THR A 386 2.83 13.26 -0.13
CA THR A 386 2.12 14.54 -0.24
C THR A 386 0.63 14.28 -0.48
N PRO A 387 -0.28 15.16 -0.06
CA PRO A 387 -1.71 15.08 -0.42
C PRO A 387 -1.92 14.99 -1.93
N ASP A 388 -0.90 15.29 -2.69
CA ASP A 388 -0.84 15.30 -4.14
C ASP A 388 -0.35 13.98 -4.72
N ASN A 389 0.28 13.14 -3.93
CA ASN A 389 0.68 11.81 -4.36
C ASN A 389 -0.54 10.89 -4.35
N ARG A 390 -1.40 11.10 -5.32
CA ARG A 390 -2.59 10.28 -5.57
C ARG A 390 -2.26 9.04 -6.37
N ASN A 391 -0.97 8.75 -6.54
CA ASN A 391 -0.50 7.51 -7.10
C ASN A 391 -0.48 6.47 -6.00
N ASN A 392 -1.09 5.36 -6.20
CA ASN A 392 -0.86 4.08 -5.55
C ASN A 392 -0.98 4.00 -4.02
N ASN A 393 -0.62 5.06 -3.30
CA ASN A 393 -0.83 5.24 -1.88
C ASN A 393 -2.00 6.19 -1.62
N ILE A 394 -3.03 6.00 -2.38
CA ILE A 394 -4.25 6.76 -2.31
C ILE A 394 -4.87 6.56 -0.95
N GLY A 395 -4.88 7.53 -0.16
CA GLY A 395 -5.44 7.47 1.18
C GLY A 395 -4.64 8.27 2.18
N PHE A 396 -3.56 8.89 1.71
CA PHE A 396 -2.89 9.87 2.52
C PHE A 396 -3.82 11.06 2.75
N ARG A 397 -4.21 11.26 3.98
CA ARG A 397 -4.84 12.50 4.46
C ARG A 397 -4.07 13.03 5.63
N CYS A 398 -3.58 14.26 5.48
CA CYS A 398 -3.15 15.04 6.61
C CYS A 398 -4.36 15.37 7.46
N VAL A 399 -4.39 14.89 8.69
CA VAL A 399 -5.36 15.30 9.68
C VAL A 399 -4.71 16.40 10.51
N LEU A 400 -5.23 17.62 10.41
CA LEU A 400 -4.95 18.67 11.38
C LEU A 400 -5.80 18.35 12.62
N VAL A 401 -5.20 17.75 13.63
CA VAL A 401 -5.83 17.62 14.94
C VAL A 401 -5.72 18.98 15.62
N GLY A 402 -6.74 19.79 15.44
CA GLY A 402 -6.96 20.96 16.29
C GLY A 402 -7.35 20.46 17.67
N MET A 403 -6.64 20.87 18.72
CA MET A 403 -7.07 20.62 20.08
C MET A 403 -8.31 21.42 20.42
N SER A 404 -9.40 20.77 20.66
CA SER A 404 -10.29 21.11 21.75
C SER A 404 -9.94 20.19 22.93
N SER A 405 -9.86 20.77 24.10
CA SER A 405 -9.54 20.11 25.36
C SER A 405 -10.67 19.16 25.79
N ARG A 406 -10.89 18.09 25.07
CA ARG A 406 -11.74 16.99 25.51
C ARG A 406 -10.96 15.70 25.43
N LYS A 407 -10.92 15.01 26.57
CA LYS A 407 -10.21 13.77 26.85
C LYS A 407 -10.20 12.84 25.65
N ALA A 408 -9.02 12.67 25.03
CA ALA A 408 -8.77 11.55 24.16
C ALA A 408 -8.65 10.33 25.07
N TYR A 409 -9.50 9.35 24.88
CA TYR A 409 -9.27 8.02 25.42
C TYR A 409 -7.94 7.52 24.83
N PRO A 410 -7.01 7.03 25.66
CA PRO A 410 -5.74 6.52 25.15
C PRO A 410 -6.02 5.30 24.28
N PHE A 411 -5.54 5.34 23.06
CA PHE A 411 -5.66 4.28 22.06
C PHE A 411 -4.85 3.01 22.42
N SER A 412 -4.19 3.00 23.58
CA SER A 412 -3.42 1.90 24.13
C SER A 412 -4.25 0.66 24.51
N GLU A 413 -5.56 0.82 24.67
CA GLU A 413 -6.44 -0.31 24.99
C GLU A 413 -7.03 -1.01 23.75
N MET A 414 -6.79 -0.50 22.54
CA MET A 414 -7.24 -1.12 21.29
C MET A 414 -6.11 -1.81 20.48
N SER A 415 -4.92 -1.89 21.00
CA SER A 415 -3.78 -2.60 20.40
C SER A 415 -3.73 -4.06 20.85
N GLY A 416 -4.86 -4.76 20.78
CA GLY A 416 -4.89 -6.21 20.83
C GLY A 416 -4.25 -6.74 19.55
N GLY A 417 -3.04 -7.28 19.63
CA GLY A 417 -2.49 -8.19 18.64
C GLY A 417 -3.44 -9.37 18.42
N PRO A 418 -3.20 -10.24 17.47
CA PRO A 418 -4.09 -11.36 17.20
C PRO A 418 -4.31 -12.14 18.52
N PHE A 419 -5.53 -12.09 19.01
CA PHE A 419 -5.93 -12.84 20.20
C PHE A 419 -5.75 -14.33 19.92
N LEU A 420 -4.75 -14.91 20.54
CA LEU A 420 -4.77 -16.33 20.87
C LEU A 420 -5.66 -16.44 22.11
N PRO A 421 -6.61 -17.38 22.18
CA PRO A 421 -7.36 -17.61 23.39
C PRO A 421 -6.37 -17.99 24.50
N ASP A 422 -6.42 -17.24 25.59
CA ASP A 422 -5.69 -17.51 26.81
C ASP A 422 -6.22 -18.81 27.43
N GLN A 423 -5.40 -19.85 27.43
CA GLN A 423 -5.68 -21.14 28.09
C GLN A 423 -5.33 -21.11 29.58
N SER A 424 -5.49 -19.98 30.26
CA SER A 424 -5.17 -19.89 31.68
C SER A 424 -6.34 -19.46 32.56
N GLN A 425 -7.54 -20.02 32.35
CA GLN A 425 -8.63 -19.96 33.34
C GLN A 425 -9.44 -21.25 33.39
N GLU A 426 -8.80 -22.35 33.71
CA GLU A 426 -9.44 -23.52 34.36
C GLU A 426 -8.42 -24.19 35.28
N ALA A 427 -8.18 -23.61 36.44
CA ALA A 427 -7.63 -24.35 37.59
C ALA A 427 -7.70 -23.50 38.87
N SER A 428 -8.87 -23.38 39.44
CA SER A 428 -8.97 -23.17 40.89
C SER A 428 -10.34 -23.62 41.37
N LEU A 429 -10.42 -24.84 41.80
CA LEU A 429 -11.29 -25.33 42.89
C LEU A 429 -11.04 -26.83 43.05
N THR A 430 -10.15 -27.23 43.97
CA THR A 430 -10.43 -28.11 45.11
C THR A 430 -9.12 -28.44 45.81
N ALA A 431 -9.20 -28.35 47.13
CA ALA A 431 -8.18 -28.48 48.13
C ALA A 431 -7.58 -29.91 48.30
N ALA A 432 -6.36 -29.90 48.69
CA ALA A 432 -5.49 -30.82 49.43
C ALA A 432 -6.11 -31.99 50.24
N PRO A 433 -5.38 -32.95 50.82
CA PRO A 433 -3.95 -33.02 51.14
C PRO A 433 -3.21 -34.38 50.90
N THR A 434 -1.90 -34.34 51.06
CA THR A 434 -0.85 -35.37 51.24
C THR A 434 -1.15 -36.51 52.23
N PRO A 435 -0.38 -37.66 52.40
CA PRO A 435 1.07 -37.76 52.29
C PRO A 435 1.69 -39.12 51.86
N LEU A 436 3.05 -39.15 51.74
CA LEU A 436 4.03 -40.24 52.04
C LEU A 436 3.99 -41.55 51.21
N GLU A 437 5.07 -41.98 50.60
CA GLU A 437 6.26 -42.69 51.05
C GLU A 437 7.22 -43.11 49.94
N ARG A 438 8.47 -42.88 50.17
CA ARG A 438 9.73 -43.65 49.98
C ARG A 438 9.77 -44.89 49.09
N GLY A 439 10.91 -45.01 48.39
CA GLY A 439 11.59 -46.23 47.99
C GLY A 439 12.28 -46.07 46.66
N LYS A 440 13.50 -45.76 46.62
CA LYS A 440 14.77 -46.50 46.54
C LYS A 440 14.85 -47.47 45.36
N ASP A 441 15.98 -47.33 44.72
CA ASP A 441 16.95 -48.26 44.12
C ASP A 441 16.89 -48.43 42.60
N ALA A 442 17.91 -47.92 42.02
CA ALA A 442 19.17 -48.58 41.66
C ALA A 442 19.21 -49.23 40.26
N ALA A 443 20.15 -48.78 39.56
CA ALA A 443 21.19 -49.45 38.81
C ALA A 443 21.01 -49.89 37.35
N ARG A 444 21.92 -49.34 36.59
CA ARG A 444 22.80 -50.03 35.62
C ARG A 444 22.21 -50.58 34.31
N GLY A 445 22.86 -50.15 33.26
CA GLY A 445 23.18 -51.04 32.16
C GLY A 445 23.39 -50.41 30.80
N ARG A 446 24.55 -50.00 30.56
CA ARG A 446 25.34 -50.04 29.32
C ARG A 446 24.73 -50.81 28.12
N GLY A 447 24.95 -50.24 26.93
CA GLY A 447 25.50 -51.07 25.87
C GLY A 447 24.81 -50.93 24.53
N ARG A 448 25.42 -50.27 23.71
CA ARG A 448 25.76 -50.24 22.27
C ARG A 448 25.10 -49.15 21.46
#